data_d580fa4d3930636d3baf5c5163c19116
#
_entry.id   d580fa4d3930636d3baf5c5163c19116
#
_cell.length_a   1.000
_cell.length_b   1.000
_cell.length_c   1.000
_cell.angle_alpha   90.00
_cell.angle_beta   90.00
_cell.angle_gamma   90.00
#
_symmetry.space_group_name_H-M   'P 1'
#
loop_
_entity.id
_entity.type
_entity.pdbx_description
1 polymer ?
#
loop_
_entity_poly.entity_id
_entity_poly.type
_entity_poly.pdbx_seq_one_letter_code
_entity_poly.pdbx_strand_id
1 'polypeptide(L)'
;VCSSDLKNQSQIYLYNYVHYDMLYRYRHAVNISRTDRYRVFNMGEIRTFSVKLTGLEPGKYCLRLYKVTKEHGSSYDAWVRMGAPERMNRMERAMLCHSADPEYRVWEQETDPEGSLTVQERLEPHETALIEVEQIL
;
A
#
# COMPACT_ATOMS: atom_id res chain seq x y z
N VAL A 1 13.25 -4.82 13.85
CA VAL A 1 14.11 -5.34 12.77
C VAL A 1 14.04 -6.85 12.82
N CYS A 2 13.18 -7.47 12.00
CA CYS A 2 13.26 -8.90 11.76
C CYS A 2 14.29 -9.12 10.65
N SER A 3 15.50 -9.51 11.03
CA SER A 3 16.48 -10.07 10.13
C SER A 3 16.11 -11.54 9.93
N SER A 4 15.43 -11.86 8.84
CA SER A 4 15.38 -13.24 8.36
C SER A 4 16.56 -13.42 7.40
N ASP A 5 17.36 -14.46 7.62
CA ASP A 5 18.51 -14.88 6.82
C ASP A 5 18.11 -15.32 5.39
N LEU A 6 17.52 -14.42 4.63
CA LEU A 6 17.37 -14.56 3.18
C LEU A 6 18.49 -13.74 2.54
N LYS A 7 19.62 -14.40 2.36
CA LYS A 7 20.74 -13.86 1.57
C LYS A 7 20.19 -13.47 0.21
N ASN A 8 20.18 -12.17 -0.12
CA ASN A 8 19.77 -11.54 -1.37
C ASN A 8 18.30 -11.12 -1.52
N GLN A 9 17.53 -10.99 -0.44
CA GLN A 9 16.20 -10.38 -0.49
C GLN A 9 16.13 -9.14 0.41
N SER A 10 15.56 -8.06 -0.11
CA SER A 10 15.28 -6.83 0.64
C SER A 10 13.80 -6.49 0.53
N GLN A 11 13.25 -5.92 1.59
CA GLN A 11 11.87 -5.46 1.62
C GLN A 11 11.81 -3.97 1.96
N ILE A 12 11.02 -3.23 1.20
CA ILE A 12 10.78 -1.81 1.39
C ILE A 12 9.31 -1.62 1.74
N TYR A 13 9.06 -1.07 2.93
CA TYR A 13 7.71 -0.70 3.36
C TYR A 13 7.53 0.81 3.23
N LEU A 14 6.49 1.21 2.48
CA LEU A 14 6.09 2.59 2.29
C LEU A 14 4.65 2.78 2.76
N TYR A 15 4.37 3.90 3.39
CA TYR A 15 3.01 4.27 3.79
C TYR A 15 2.84 5.78 3.79
N ASN A 16 1.67 6.23 3.38
CA ASN A 16 1.29 7.63 3.44
C ASN A 16 0.27 7.82 4.58
N TYR A 17 0.79 8.02 5.79
CA TYR A 17 -0.01 8.18 6.99
C TYR A 17 -0.69 9.56 7.03
N VAL A 18 -1.98 9.59 7.39
CA VAL A 18 -2.75 10.81 7.61
C VAL A 18 -3.25 10.83 9.04
N HIS A 19 -3.02 11.94 9.74
CA HIS A 19 -3.46 12.11 11.10
C HIS A 19 -4.95 12.33 11.20
N TYR A 20 -5.55 11.94 12.33
CA TYR A 20 -6.91 12.34 12.69
C TYR A 20 -7.03 13.85 12.75
N ASP A 21 -8.19 14.37 12.36
CA ASP A 21 -8.49 15.78 12.51
C ASP A 21 -8.61 16.18 14.01
N MET A 22 -8.57 17.49 14.27
CA MET A 22 -8.63 18.03 15.63
C MET A 22 -9.97 17.74 16.29
N LEU A 23 -11.07 17.77 15.55
CA LEU A 23 -12.41 17.54 16.10
C LEU A 23 -12.55 16.10 16.61
N TYR A 24 -12.12 15.14 15.81
CA TYR A 24 -12.13 13.74 16.23
C TYR A 24 -11.16 13.48 17.39
N ARG A 25 -9.97 14.06 17.33
CA ARG A 25 -8.92 13.87 18.33
C ARG A 25 -9.32 14.37 19.71
N TYR A 26 -10.08 15.46 19.78
CA TYR A 26 -10.58 16.02 21.05
C TYR A 26 -11.97 15.54 21.43
N ARG A 27 -12.48 14.49 20.82
CA ARG A 27 -13.80 13.89 21.10
C ARG A 27 -14.99 14.82 20.88
N HIS A 28 -14.84 15.86 20.07
CA HIS A 28 -16.02 16.57 19.59
C HIS A 28 -16.83 15.60 18.73
N ALA A 29 -18.17 15.60 18.93
CA ALA A 29 -19.09 14.69 18.28
C ALA A 29 -19.02 14.85 16.75
N VAL A 30 -18.19 14.03 16.11
CA VAL A 30 -18.16 13.87 14.66
C VAL A 30 -19.05 12.67 14.36
N ASN A 31 -20.17 12.90 13.68
CA ASN A 31 -21.01 11.82 13.17
C ASN A 31 -20.25 11.08 12.08
N ILE A 32 -19.68 9.93 12.45
CA ILE A 32 -19.00 9.04 11.51
C ILE A 32 -20.07 8.22 10.80
N SER A 33 -20.26 8.47 9.52
CA SER A 33 -21.10 7.63 8.68
C SER A 33 -20.47 6.27 8.43
N ARG A 34 -21.29 5.22 8.31
CA ARG A 34 -20.82 3.88 7.88
C ARG A 34 -20.15 3.92 6.51
N THR A 35 -20.56 4.83 5.66
CA THR A 35 -20.09 4.97 4.27
C THR A 35 -18.99 6.02 4.08
N ASP A 36 -18.67 6.78 5.14
CA ASP A 36 -17.64 7.82 5.10
C ASP A 36 -16.81 7.79 6.38
N ARG A 37 -15.95 6.79 6.50
CA ARG A 37 -15.03 6.64 7.63
C ARG A 37 -13.77 7.52 7.51
N TYR A 38 -13.48 8.03 6.32
CA TYR A 38 -12.30 8.89 6.10
C TYR A 38 -12.50 10.31 6.64
N ARG A 39 -13.73 10.72 6.92
CA ARG A 39 -14.06 12.05 7.44
C ARG A 39 -13.36 12.43 8.75
N VAL A 40 -12.88 11.45 9.50
CA VAL A 40 -12.17 11.67 10.77
C VAL A 40 -10.70 12.02 10.60
N PHE A 41 -10.20 12.00 9.37
CA PHE A 41 -8.81 12.31 9.06
C PHE A 41 -8.69 13.72 8.47
N ASN A 42 -7.51 14.31 8.64
CA ASN A 42 -7.15 15.53 7.93
C ASN A 42 -7.14 15.28 6.42
N MET A 43 -7.16 16.34 5.63
CA MET A 43 -6.84 16.24 4.21
C MET A 43 -5.37 15.82 4.09
N GLY A 44 -5.16 14.68 3.43
CA GLY A 44 -3.82 14.17 3.15
C GLY A 44 -3.33 14.65 1.79
N GLU A 45 -2.03 14.66 1.63
CA GLU A 45 -1.35 14.98 0.36
C GLU A 45 -0.81 13.71 -0.29
N ILE A 46 -0.76 13.73 -1.61
CA ILE A 46 -0.07 12.69 -2.39
C ILE A 46 1.43 12.82 -2.13
N ARG A 47 2.08 11.70 -1.86
CA ARG A 47 3.53 11.64 -1.64
C ARG A 47 4.20 10.74 -2.66
N THR A 48 5.31 11.20 -3.19
CA THR A 48 6.20 10.38 -4.02
C THR A 48 7.44 10.03 -3.21
N PHE A 49 7.70 8.74 -3.08
CA PHE A 49 8.86 8.21 -2.39
C PHE A 49 9.91 7.82 -3.42
N SER A 50 11.16 8.17 -3.15
CA SER A 50 12.32 7.72 -3.90
C SER A 50 13.27 7.05 -2.92
N VAL A 51 13.42 5.74 -3.04
CA VAL A 51 14.24 4.92 -2.15
C VAL A 51 15.45 4.41 -2.91
N LYS A 52 16.64 4.77 -2.47
CA LYS A 52 17.90 4.24 -3.01
C LYS A 52 18.40 3.13 -2.11
N LEU A 53 18.48 1.92 -2.64
CA LEU A 53 19.18 0.78 -2.05
C LEU A 53 20.65 0.84 -2.48
N THR A 54 21.55 0.58 -1.56
CA THR A 54 23.00 0.60 -1.79
C THR A 54 23.66 -0.65 -1.22
N GLY A 55 24.80 -1.02 -1.74
CA GLY A 55 25.53 -2.21 -1.28
C GLY A 55 24.94 -3.52 -1.77
N LEU A 56 24.21 -3.47 -2.88
CA LEU A 56 23.73 -4.63 -3.58
C LEU A 56 24.85 -5.22 -4.45
N GLU A 57 24.82 -6.53 -4.66
CA GLU A 57 25.68 -7.15 -5.69
C GLU A 57 25.26 -6.63 -7.07
N PRO A 58 26.22 -6.20 -7.94
CA PRO A 58 25.86 -5.76 -9.28
C PRO A 58 25.14 -6.86 -10.06
N GLY A 59 24.04 -6.50 -10.73
CA GLY A 59 23.25 -7.45 -11.48
C GLY A 59 21.78 -7.07 -11.63
N LYS A 60 20.98 -8.05 -12.05
CA LYS A 60 19.53 -7.89 -12.25
C LYS A 60 18.77 -8.32 -11.02
N TYR A 61 17.72 -7.57 -10.73
CA TYR A 61 16.81 -7.79 -9.62
C TYR A 61 15.36 -7.84 -10.10
N CYS A 62 14.61 -8.77 -9.54
CA CYS A 62 13.16 -8.82 -9.65
C CYS A 62 12.55 -8.02 -8.51
N LEU A 63 11.69 -7.08 -8.84
CA LEU A 63 10.93 -6.30 -7.87
C LEU A 63 9.46 -6.68 -7.95
N ARG A 64 8.85 -6.94 -6.78
CA ARG A 64 7.41 -7.25 -6.65
C ARG A 64 6.78 -6.22 -5.73
N LEU A 65 5.82 -5.49 -6.28
CA LEU A 65 5.02 -4.53 -5.52
C LEU A 65 3.69 -5.15 -5.12
N TYR A 66 3.34 -4.98 -3.85
CA TYR A 66 2.00 -5.20 -3.31
C TYR A 66 1.52 -3.88 -2.73
N LYS A 67 0.48 -3.30 -3.30
CA LYS A 67 0.00 -1.98 -2.91
C LYS A 67 -1.47 -2.04 -2.51
N VAL A 68 -1.77 -1.51 -1.34
CA VAL A 68 -3.15 -1.36 -0.84
C VAL A 68 -3.63 0.05 -1.13
N THR A 69 -4.69 0.14 -1.91
CA THR A 69 -5.35 1.36 -2.32
C THR A 69 -6.85 1.29 -2.02
N LYS A 70 -7.59 2.35 -2.28
CA LYS A 70 -9.05 2.31 -2.20
C LYS A 70 -9.69 1.40 -3.25
N GLU A 71 -9.02 1.19 -4.39
CA GLU A 71 -9.48 0.32 -5.46
C GLU A 71 -9.06 -1.14 -5.26
N HIS A 72 -7.89 -1.38 -4.64
CA HIS A 72 -7.30 -2.69 -4.46
C HIS A 72 -6.87 -2.90 -3.01
N GLY A 73 -7.29 -4.00 -2.41
CA GLY A 73 -6.93 -4.34 -1.04
C GLY A 73 -7.86 -3.76 0.03
N SER A 74 -8.88 -2.97 -0.35
CA SER A 74 -9.86 -2.39 0.56
C SER A 74 -11.26 -2.90 0.28
N SER A 75 -11.69 -3.92 1.00
CA SER A 75 -13.07 -4.42 0.94
C SER A 75 -14.10 -3.38 1.42
N TYR A 76 -13.69 -2.49 2.34
CA TYR A 76 -14.55 -1.41 2.81
C TYR A 76 -14.92 -0.45 1.67
N ASP A 77 -13.92 0.04 0.92
CA ASP A 77 -14.16 0.96 -0.19
C ASP A 77 -14.95 0.28 -1.33
N ALA A 78 -14.70 -1.00 -1.58
CA ALA A 78 -15.49 -1.78 -2.52
C ALA A 78 -16.95 -1.92 -2.07
N TRP A 79 -17.20 -2.19 -0.80
CA TRP A 79 -18.54 -2.26 -0.22
C TRP A 79 -19.29 -0.93 -0.33
N VAL A 80 -18.62 0.20 -0.07
CA VAL A 80 -19.20 1.53 -0.25
C VAL A 80 -19.59 1.78 -1.71
N ARG A 81 -18.70 1.43 -2.66
CA ARG A 81 -18.97 1.56 -4.11
C ARG A 81 -20.17 0.70 -4.57
N MET A 82 -20.42 -0.43 -3.92
CA MET A 82 -21.57 -1.28 -4.19
C MET A 82 -22.90 -0.71 -3.64
N GLY A 83 -22.87 0.44 -2.97
CA GLY A 83 -24.05 1.05 -2.34
C GLY A 83 -24.24 0.64 -0.87
N ALA A 84 -23.20 0.11 -0.25
CA ALA A 84 -23.15 -0.27 1.17
C ALA A 84 -24.30 -1.18 1.62
N PRO A 85 -24.60 -2.29 0.92
CA PRO A 85 -25.73 -3.16 1.22
C PRO A 85 -25.63 -3.74 2.64
N GLU A 86 -26.77 -3.79 3.34
CA GLU A 86 -26.85 -4.41 4.67
C GLU A 86 -26.84 -5.94 4.59
N ARG A 87 -27.42 -6.46 3.52
CA ARG A 87 -27.48 -7.90 3.24
C ARG A 87 -26.83 -8.13 1.88
N MET A 88 -25.92 -9.08 1.82
CA MET A 88 -25.21 -9.42 0.59
C MET A 88 -25.54 -10.84 0.16
N ASN A 89 -25.76 -11.03 -1.13
CA ASN A 89 -25.87 -12.33 -1.76
C ASN A 89 -24.47 -12.98 -1.91
N ARG A 90 -24.45 -14.22 -2.43
CA ARG A 90 -23.20 -14.97 -2.58
C ARG A 90 -22.22 -14.32 -3.56
N MET A 91 -22.72 -13.72 -4.64
CA MET A 91 -21.89 -13.06 -5.65
C MET A 91 -21.25 -11.79 -5.09
N GLU A 92 -22.01 -10.95 -4.40
CA GLU A 92 -21.53 -9.73 -3.77
C GLU A 92 -20.43 -10.01 -2.73
N ARG A 93 -20.60 -11.08 -1.93
CA ARG A 93 -19.57 -11.50 -0.98
C ARG A 93 -18.30 -11.96 -1.69
N ALA A 94 -18.42 -12.73 -2.78
CA ALA A 94 -17.27 -13.17 -3.56
C ALA A 94 -16.50 -11.96 -4.16
N MET A 95 -17.22 -10.96 -4.66
CA MET A 95 -16.62 -9.71 -5.15
C MET A 95 -15.86 -8.97 -4.06
N LEU A 96 -16.42 -8.87 -2.85
CA LEU A 96 -15.73 -8.22 -1.73
C LEU A 96 -14.49 -9.00 -1.27
N CYS A 97 -14.56 -10.33 -1.23
CA CYS A 97 -13.38 -11.14 -0.93
C CYS A 97 -12.26 -10.90 -1.93
N HIS A 98 -12.59 -10.84 -3.22
CA HIS A 98 -11.60 -10.57 -4.27
C HIS A 98 -11.06 -9.14 -4.22
N SER A 99 -11.87 -8.16 -3.80
CA SER A 99 -11.42 -6.78 -3.65
C SER A 99 -10.42 -6.57 -2.51
N ALA A 100 -10.22 -7.57 -1.64
CA ALA A 100 -9.20 -7.55 -0.59
C ALA A 100 -7.79 -7.85 -1.12
N ASP A 101 -7.66 -8.29 -2.36
CA ASP A 101 -6.38 -8.54 -2.98
C ASP A 101 -5.69 -7.19 -3.30
N PRO A 102 -4.42 -7.00 -2.90
CA PRO A 102 -3.69 -5.78 -3.22
C PRO A 102 -3.42 -5.68 -4.73
N GLU A 103 -3.15 -4.48 -5.19
CA GLU A 103 -2.53 -4.29 -6.50
C GLU A 103 -1.19 -5.03 -6.53
N TYR A 104 -0.97 -5.81 -7.56
CA TYR A 104 0.28 -6.55 -7.76
C TYR A 104 0.97 -6.11 -9.04
N ARG A 105 2.26 -5.78 -8.94
CA ARG A 105 3.10 -5.42 -10.08
C ARG A 105 4.47 -6.05 -9.92
N VAL A 106 5.01 -6.58 -11.00
CA VAL A 106 6.36 -7.17 -11.06
C VAL A 106 7.13 -6.58 -12.22
N TRP A 107 8.43 -6.28 -11.99
CA TRP A 107 9.35 -5.80 -13.02
C TRP A 107 10.78 -6.18 -12.68
N GLU A 108 11.65 -6.08 -13.67
CA GLU A 108 13.07 -6.25 -13.50
C GLU A 108 13.78 -4.90 -13.55
N GLN A 109 14.83 -4.76 -12.77
CA GLN A 109 15.69 -3.59 -12.77
C GLN A 109 17.14 -4.00 -12.52
N GLU A 110 18.06 -3.34 -13.20
CA GLU A 110 19.50 -3.57 -13.06
C GLU A 110 20.10 -2.52 -12.11
N THR A 111 21.04 -2.94 -11.27
CA THR A 111 21.82 -2.02 -10.44
C THR A 111 22.75 -1.19 -11.30
N ASP A 112 23.13 -0.02 -10.80
CA ASP A 112 24.30 0.69 -11.32
C ASP A 112 25.61 -0.11 -11.03
N PRO A 113 26.75 0.27 -11.66
CA PRO A 113 28.03 -0.40 -11.42
C PRO A 113 28.50 -0.33 -9.96
N GLU A 114 27.96 0.60 -9.17
CA GLU A 114 28.29 0.80 -7.76
C GLU A 114 27.41 -0.06 -6.84
N GLY A 115 26.54 -0.90 -7.39
CA GLY A 115 25.62 -1.74 -6.63
C GLY A 115 24.48 -0.95 -5.99
N SER A 116 23.96 0.08 -6.67
CA SER A 116 22.79 0.83 -6.21
C SER A 116 21.60 0.62 -7.15
N LEU A 117 20.40 0.69 -6.56
CA LEU A 117 19.13 0.58 -7.25
C LEU A 117 18.15 1.60 -6.64
N THR A 118 17.45 2.36 -7.48
CA THR A 118 16.49 3.36 -7.01
C THR A 118 15.07 2.94 -7.41
N VAL A 119 14.19 2.89 -6.44
CA VAL A 119 12.78 2.60 -6.62
C VAL A 119 11.96 3.85 -6.31
N GLN A 120 11.01 4.17 -7.18
CA GLN A 120 10.08 5.27 -6.98
C GLN A 120 8.65 4.75 -6.92
N GLU A 121 7.88 5.23 -5.94
CA GLU A 121 6.47 4.91 -5.81
C GLU A 121 5.69 6.11 -5.30
N ARG A 122 4.49 6.31 -5.88
CA ARG A 122 3.56 7.36 -5.50
C ARG A 122 2.44 6.78 -4.68
N LEU A 123 2.20 7.34 -3.50
CA LEU A 123 1.12 6.94 -2.60
C LEU A 123 0.13 8.09 -2.39
N GLU A 124 -1.15 7.79 -2.55
CA GLU A 124 -2.23 8.65 -2.10
C GLU A 124 -2.41 8.55 -0.56
N PRO A 125 -3.17 9.45 0.06
CA PRO A 125 -3.48 9.35 1.49
C PRO A 125 -4.04 7.98 1.87
N HIS A 126 -3.53 7.40 2.97
CA HIS A 126 -3.87 6.07 3.51
C HIS A 126 -3.36 4.87 2.71
N GLU A 127 -2.68 5.05 1.60
CA GLU A 127 -2.11 3.94 0.86
C GLU A 127 -0.83 3.42 1.50
N THR A 128 -0.61 2.12 1.32
CA THR A 128 0.61 1.43 1.74
C THR A 128 1.14 0.57 0.60
N ALA A 129 2.46 0.38 0.56
CA ALA A 129 3.10 -0.48 -0.41
C ALA A 129 4.21 -1.30 0.25
N LEU A 130 4.29 -2.56 -0.14
CA LEU A 130 5.43 -3.44 0.11
C LEU A 130 6.13 -3.71 -1.22
N ILE A 131 7.42 -3.49 -1.28
CA ILE A 131 8.24 -3.84 -2.44
C ILE A 131 9.28 -4.86 -1.99
N GLU A 132 9.22 -6.03 -2.58
CA GLU A 132 10.23 -7.07 -2.41
C GLU A 132 11.25 -6.95 -3.53
N VAL A 133 12.53 -7.00 -3.18
CA VAL A 133 13.66 -6.89 -4.10
C VAL A 133 14.49 -8.15 -3.97
N GLU A 134 14.59 -8.93 -5.03
CA GLU A 134 15.28 -10.23 -5.07
C GLU A 134 16.23 -10.28 -6.26
N GLN A 135 17.46 -10.71 -6.02
CA GLN A 135 18.43 -10.87 -7.10
C GLN A 135 18.04 -12.04 -8.02
N ILE A 136 18.10 -11.79 -9.32
CA ILE A 136 17.93 -12.83 -10.34
C ILE A 136 19.30 -13.47 -10.62
N LEU A 137 19.38 -14.75 -10.37
CA LEU A 137 20.59 -15.53 -10.66
C LEU A 137 20.70 -15.89 -12.14
#